data_f5c3c6482f754141c8c6cf8fa0a29e1c
#
_entry.id   f5c3c6482f754141c8c6cf8fa0a29e1c
#
_cell.length_a   1.000
_cell.length_b   1.000
_cell.length_c   1.000
_cell.angle_alpha   90.00
_cell.angle_beta   90.00
_cell.angle_gamma   90.00
#
_symmetry.space_group_name_H-M   'P 1'
#
loop_
_entity.id
_entity.type
_entity.pdbx_description
1 polymer ?
#
loop_
_entity_poly.entity_id
_entity_poly.type
_entity_poly.pdbx_seq_one_letter_code
_entity_poly.pdbx_strand_id
1 'polypeptide(L)'
;IQFGFSLLKNVADIFCLVAISIGVFGTSEVLAVQDNRLKEDQMIRILLPESSVVEKETYRLGDIARLEGPDPYLIERLERIKIGRSPLPGRDLSVSRSIMLSRIRSAKIDTAKIVFPASQNTRVQRAALKIPGKDIDQSVLNHIQEAYSGMDIKPRILAKTRDVFLPRGEVSYRILKKGRHLKEGGYQTYELEFSVDGKPMRKVPVRTYIKLYKDVVIAKDTIKADHVIGEADILKVRRNVDRMPSKYVTDAQDILGKVASRVINPNE
;
A
#
# COMPACT_ATOMS: atom_id res chain seq x y z
N ILE A 1 29.75 23.11 57.00
CA ILE A 1 29.96 24.53 57.35
C ILE A 1 29.47 25.32 56.16
N GLN A 2 28.21 25.64 56.16
CA GLN A 2 27.53 26.86 56.64
C GLN A 2 28.02 28.16 55.97
N PHE A 3 27.04 28.88 55.54
CA PHE A 3 26.80 30.30 55.28
C PHE A 3 26.75 30.61 53.79
N GLY A 4 25.74 31.26 53.22
CA GLY A 4 24.60 31.95 53.80
C GLY A 4 23.98 32.83 52.75
N PHE A 5 22.75 32.87 52.77
CA PHE A 5 21.69 33.80 52.41
C PHE A 5 22.03 35.24 51.92
N SER A 6 21.15 35.65 51.02
CA SER A 6 20.62 37.04 50.87
C SER A 6 21.36 37.95 49.86
N LEU A 7 20.73 38.37 48.80
CA LEU A 7 19.81 39.50 48.74
C LEU A 7 19.15 39.63 47.35
N LEU A 8 17.89 39.27 47.30
CA LEU A 8 16.95 39.88 46.38
C LEU A 8 16.62 41.27 46.92
N LYS A 9 16.74 42.32 46.12
CA LYS A 9 15.77 43.41 46.01
C LYS A 9 16.33 44.58 45.18
N ASN A 10 15.46 45.12 44.33
CA ASN A 10 15.48 46.44 43.74
C ASN A 10 16.29 46.67 42.47
N VAL A 11 15.69 46.30 41.36
CA VAL A 11 15.87 46.96 40.05
C VAL A 11 14.50 47.51 39.61
N ALA A 12 13.95 48.37 40.44
CA ALA A 12 12.69 49.04 40.13
C ALA A 12 12.74 50.58 40.27
N ASP A 13 13.89 51.14 40.53
CA ASP A 13 13.97 52.59 40.77
C ASP A 13 15.19 53.25 40.12
N ILE A 14 15.44 52.98 38.84
CA ILE A 14 16.34 53.85 38.04
C ILE A 14 15.77 53.97 36.63
N PHE A 15 14.62 54.56 36.47
CA PHE A 15 14.11 55.02 35.17
C PHE A 15 13.10 56.18 35.37
N CYS A 16 13.46 57.13 36.17
CA CYS A 16 12.71 58.39 36.24
C CYS A 16 13.72 59.49 36.32
N LEU A 17 14.26 59.94 35.20
CA LEU A 17 14.84 61.31 35.02
C LEU A 17 15.78 61.34 33.79
N VAL A 18 15.29 61.02 32.60
CA VAL A 18 15.75 61.61 31.33
C VAL A 18 14.58 61.56 30.34
N ALA A 19 13.66 62.40 30.47
CA ALA A 19 12.62 62.58 29.47
C ALA A 19 12.21 64.06 29.43
N ILE A 20 13.07 64.90 28.96
CA ILE A 20 12.67 66.19 28.37
C ILE A 20 13.74 66.55 27.35
N SER A 21 13.36 66.41 26.12
CA SER A 21 13.87 66.92 24.86
C SER A 21 14.28 65.85 23.90
N ILE A 22 13.35 65.44 23.05
CA ILE A 22 13.48 65.32 21.61
C ILE A 22 12.06 65.05 21.08
N GLY A 23 11.60 65.99 20.33
CA GLY A 23 10.26 66.09 19.84
C GLY A 23 9.86 65.03 18.83
N VAL A 24 8.57 64.76 18.87
CA VAL A 24 7.67 64.53 17.71
C VAL A 24 8.27 63.81 16.50
N PHE A 25 8.64 62.54 16.61
CA PHE A 25 8.80 61.64 15.45
C PHE A 25 8.65 60.15 15.81
N GLY A 26 7.75 59.76 16.71
CA GLY A 26 7.61 58.36 17.15
C GLY A 26 6.19 57.83 17.25
N THR A 27 5.17 58.64 16.99
CA THR A 27 3.76 58.24 17.25
C THR A 27 3.11 57.54 16.08
N SER A 28 3.59 57.75 14.86
CA SER A 28 2.98 57.11 13.64
C SER A 28 3.37 55.67 13.47
N GLU A 29 4.59 55.24 13.78
CA GLU A 29 5.03 53.86 13.64
C GLU A 29 4.46 52.94 14.72
N VAL A 30 4.34 53.40 15.95
CA VAL A 30 3.75 52.63 17.05
C VAL A 30 2.26 52.41 16.83
N LEU A 31 1.54 53.41 16.34
CA LEU A 31 0.11 53.31 15.99
C LEU A 31 -0.11 52.38 14.77
N ALA A 32 0.75 52.42 13.78
CA ALA A 32 0.66 51.56 12.60
C ALA A 32 0.94 50.08 12.93
N VAL A 33 1.89 49.80 13.85
CA VAL A 33 2.19 48.45 14.34
C VAL A 33 1.04 47.91 15.22
N GLN A 34 0.42 48.76 16.00
CA GLN A 34 -0.72 48.37 16.84
C GLN A 34 -1.99 48.14 16.03
N ASP A 35 -2.29 48.95 15.02
CA ASP A 35 -3.42 48.79 14.10
C ASP A 35 -3.25 47.50 13.23
N ASN A 36 -2.03 47.16 12.86
CA ASN A 36 -1.74 45.95 12.11
C ASN A 36 -1.90 44.67 12.97
N ARG A 37 -1.53 44.69 14.25
CA ARG A 37 -1.76 43.58 15.21
C ARG A 37 -3.26 43.39 15.50
N LEU A 38 -4.02 44.45 15.67
CA LEU A 38 -5.47 44.42 15.90
C LEU A 38 -6.22 43.85 14.68
N LYS A 39 -5.72 44.08 13.47
CA LYS A 39 -6.26 43.47 12.23
C LYS A 39 -5.90 41.99 12.11
N GLU A 40 -4.70 41.58 12.51
CA GLU A 40 -4.29 40.17 12.54
C GLU A 40 -5.08 39.35 13.56
N ASP A 41 -5.41 39.89 14.73
CA ASP A 41 -6.22 39.23 15.75
C ASP A 41 -7.68 38.96 15.29
N GLN A 42 -8.15 39.66 14.26
CA GLN A 42 -9.47 39.45 13.65
C GLN A 42 -9.47 38.46 12.49
N MET A 43 -8.31 37.92 12.13
CA MET A 43 -8.18 37.01 11.01
C MET A 43 -8.26 35.55 11.45
N ILE A 44 -8.78 34.71 10.56
CA ILE A 44 -8.70 33.25 10.69
C ILE A 44 -7.35 32.78 10.13
N ARG A 45 -6.56 32.15 10.95
CA ARG A 45 -5.27 31.56 10.59
C ARG A 45 -5.49 30.10 10.21
N ILE A 46 -5.07 29.72 9.01
CA ILE A 46 -5.09 28.33 8.55
C ILE A 46 -3.66 27.80 8.61
N LEU A 47 -3.41 26.97 9.60
CA LEU A 47 -2.11 26.33 9.84
C LEU A 47 -2.08 25.00 9.12
N LEU A 48 -1.18 24.87 8.15
CA LEU A 48 -0.99 23.65 7.37
C LEU A 48 0.18 22.86 7.94
N PRO A 49 -0.05 21.63 8.43
CA PRO A 49 1.04 20.72 8.76
C PRO A 49 1.75 20.30 7.47
N GLU A 50 3.00 19.85 7.59
CA GLU A 50 3.76 19.32 6.44
C GLU A 50 3.04 18.15 5.78
N SER A 51 2.42 17.29 6.60
CA SER A 51 1.63 16.15 6.12
C SER A 51 0.40 15.90 7.00
N SER A 52 -0.67 15.41 6.36
CA SER A 52 -1.93 15.03 7.01
C SER A 52 -2.37 13.65 6.53
N VAL A 53 -2.93 12.85 7.44
CA VAL A 53 -3.48 11.53 7.11
C VAL A 53 -4.99 11.60 7.18
N VAL A 54 -5.65 11.21 6.09
CA VAL A 54 -7.12 11.20 5.97
C VAL A 54 -7.63 9.77 5.77
N GLU A 55 -8.80 9.46 6.30
CA GLU A 55 -9.36 8.10 6.24
C GLU A 55 -10.42 7.95 5.14
N LYS A 56 -11.25 8.98 4.95
CA LYS A 56 -12.39 8.96 4.03
C LYS A 56 -11.96 9.13 2.57
N GLU A 57 -12.83 8.80 1.64
CA GLU A 57 -12.60 9.00 0.20
C GLU A 57 -12.53 10.48 -0.21
N THR A 58 -13.09 11.35 0.60
CA THR A 58 -13.04 12.80 0.42
C THR A 58 -12.63 13.45 1.73
N TYR A 59 -11.84 14.51 1.65
CA TYR A 59 -11.37 15.23 2.83
C TYR A 59 -11.83 16.68 2.80
N ARG A 60 -11.97 17.23 3.99
CA ARG A 60 -12.38 18.61 4.29
C ARG A 60 -11.17 19.41 4.74
N LEU A 61 -11.35 20.73 4.84
CA LEU A 61 -10.28 21.62 5.31
C LEU A 61 -9.84 21.28 6.75
N GLY A 62 -10.77 21.01 7.65
CA GLY A 62 -10.46 20.60 9.02
C GLY A 62 -9.77 19.24 9.16
N ASP A 63 -9.80 18.38 8.12
CA ASP A 63 -9.07 17.12 8.14
C ASP A 63 -7.56 17.29 7.85
N ILE A 64 -7.17 18.45 7.27
CA ILE A 64 -5.80 18.69 6.77
C ILE A 64 -5.16 19.98 7.28
N ALA A 65 -5.90 20.78 8.03
CA ALA A 65 -5.46 22.06 8.56
C ALA A 65 -6.01 22.28 9.97
N ARG A 66 -5.25 23.01 10.80
CA ARG A 66 -5.74 23.56 12.05
C ARG A 66 -6.14 25.01 11.81
N LEU A 67 -7.34 25.38 12.25
CA LEU A 67 -7.89 26.72 12.10
C LEU A 67 -7.92 27.42 13.46
N GLU A 68 -7.46 28.67 13.51
CA GLU A 68 -7.42 29.48 14.71
C GLU A 68 -7.95 30.86 14.38
N GLY A 69 -8.76 31.44 15.29
CA GLY A 69 -9.28 32.81 15.12
C GLY A 69 -10.42 33.13 16.07
N PRO A 70 -10.93 34.36 16.04
CA PRO A 70 -11.90 34.86 17.01
C PRO A 70 -13.35 34.43 16.70
N ASP A 71 -13.65 33.94 15.47
CA ASP A 71 -15.00 33.59 15.04
C ASP A 71 -15.18 32.06 14.95
N PRO A 72 -15.68 31.40 16.02
CA PRO A 72 -15.88 29.95 16.04
C PRO A 72 -16.87 29.44 14.98
N TYR A 73 -17.88 30.25 14.65
CA TYR A 73 -18.87 29.90 13.64
C TYR A 73 -18.25 29.85 12.25
N LEU A 74 -17.41 30.81 11.92
CA LEU A 74 -16.69 30.85 10.66
C LEU A 74 -15.66 29.72 10.59
N ILE A 75 -14.97 29.39 11.69
CA ILE A 75 -14.06 28.24 11.78
C ILE A 75 -14.80 26.95 11.46
N GLU A 76 -15.92 26.67 12.11
CA GLU A 76 -16.70 25.47 11.87
C GLU A 76 -17.17 25.36 10.42
N ARG A 77 -17.61 26.47 9.82
CA ARG A 77 -17.97 26.49 8.38
C ARG A 77 -16.77 26.18 7.48
N LEU A 78 -15.60 26.72 7.78
CA LEU A 78 -14.36 26.49 7.04
C LEU A 78 -13.92 25.02 7.15
N GLU A 79 -13.94 24.45 8.35
CA GLU A 79 -13.56 23.05 8.59
C GLU A 79 -14.39 22.07 7.75
N ARG A 80 -15.67 22.36 7.55
CA ARG A 80 -16.59 21.54 6.77
C ARG A 80 -16.41 21.63 5.26
N ILE A 81 -15.61 22.56 4.75
CA ILE A 81 -15.41 22.74 3.30
C ILE A 81 -14.70 21.52 2.72
N LYS A 82 -15.34 20.89 1.75
CA LYS A 82 -14.73 19.79 0.97
C LYS A 82 -13.63 20.34 0.07
N ILE A 83 -12.39 19.91 0.30
CA ILE A 83 -11.23 20.30 -0.50
C ILE A 83 -11.08 19.41 -1.72
N GLY A 84 -11.18 18.08 -1.55
CA GLY A 84 -11.01 17.18 -2.68
C GLY A 84 -11.30 15.72 -2.37
N ARG A 85 -10.89 14.86 -3.30
CA ARG A 85 -10.84 13.41 -3.11
C ARG A 85 -9.51 13.01 -2.52
N SER A 86 -9.53 12.09 -1.58
CA SER A 86 -8.31 11.50 -1.01
C SER A 86 -7.53 10.75 -2.06
N PRO A 87 -6.19 10.70 -1.97
CA PRO A 87 -5.38 9.88 -2.85
C PRO A 87 -5.73 8.39 -2.68
N LEU A 88 -5.24 7.57 -3.60
CA LEU A 88 -5.34 6.11 -3.43
C LEU A 88 -4.54 5.67 -2.20
N PRO A 89 -4.96 4.58 -1.52
CA PRO A 89 -4.22 4.03 -0.40
C PRO A 89 -2.74 3.82 -0.73
N GLY A 90 -1.83 4.26 0.14
CA GLY A 90 -0.39 4.21 -0.07
C GLY A 90 0.17 5.24 -1.07
N ARG A 91 -0.65 6.21 -1.48
CA ARG A 91 -0.23 7.37 -2.27
C ARG A 91 -0.43 8.66 -1.50
N ASP A 92 0.30 9.68 -1.89
CA ASP A 92 0.19 11.03 -1.38
C ASP A 92 -0.22 12.02 -2.48
N LEU A 93 -0.77 13.15 -2.06
CA LEU A 93 -1.21 14.25 -2.91
C LEU A 93 -0.78 15.56 -2.24
N SER A 94 -0.07 16.42 -2.97
CA SER A 94 0.22 17.76 -2.50
C SER A 94 -0.97 18.69 -2.76
N VAL A 95 -1.42 19.37 -1.70
CA VAL A 95 -2.54 20.32 -1.76
C VAL A 95 -2.01 21.71 -1.47
N SER A 96 -2.13 22.59 -2.45
CA SER A 96 -1.64 23.97 -2.35
C SER A 96 -2.65 24.91 -1.70
N ARG A 97 -2.12 26.01 -1.12
CA ARG A 97 -2.92 27.16 -0.62
C ARG A 97 -3.92 27.65 -1.67
N SER A 98 -3.52 27.73 -2.95
CA SER A 98 -4.39 28.21 -4.03
C SER A 98 -5.63 27.35 -4.23
N ILE A 99 -5.49 26.01 -4.13
CA ILE A 99 -6.62 25.09 -4.20
C ILE A 99 -7.58 25.33 -3.03
N MET A 100 -7.05 25.47 -1.81
CA MET A 100 -7.88 25.72 -0.62
C MET A 100 -8.63 27.04 -0.74
N LEU A 101 -7.95 28.12 -1.11
CA LEU A 101 -8.58 29.43 -1.32
C LEU A 101 -9.66 29.36 -2.41
N SER A 102 -9.42 28.64 -3.50
CA SER A 102 -10.43 28.44 -4.56
C SER A 102 -11.68 27.75 -4.00
N ARG A 103 -11.52 26.70 -3.17
CA ARG A 103 -12.64 25.97 -2.54
C ARG A 103 -13.41 26.85 -1.53
N ILE A 104 -12.68 27.65 -0.75
CA ILE A 104 -13.27 28.59 0.23
C ILE A 104 -14.12 29.63 -0.50
N ARG A 105 -13.61 30.24 -1.60
CA ARG A 105 -14.37 31.18 -2.42
C ARG A 105 -15.61 30.53 -3.05
N SER A 106 -15.50 29.29 -3.53
CA SER A 106 -16.64 28.53 -4.06
C SER A 106 -17.72 28.28 -3.02
N ALA A 107 -17.38 28.25 -1.74
CA ALA A 107 -18.30 28.17 -0.63
C ALA A 107 -18.88 29.55 -0.23
N LYS A 108 -18.64 30.61 -1.02
CA LYS A 108 -19.09 31.99 -0.77
C LYS A 108 -18.62 32.53 0.58
N ILE A 109 -17.39 32.21 0.99
CA ILE A 109 -16.73 32.76 2.18
C ILE A 109 -15.70 33.79 1.72
N ASP A 110 -15.72 34.96 2.38
CA ASP A 110 -14.74 36.01 2.12
C ASP A 110 -13.35 35.57 2.54
N THR A 111 -12.41 35.60 1.60
CA THR A 111 -11.02 35.22 1.84
C THR A 111 -10.14 36.35 2.38
N ALA A 112 -10.66 37.59 2.45
CA ALA A 112 -9.92 38.72 2.99
C ALA A 112 -9.56 38.58 4.48
N LYS A 113 -10.37 37.82 5.22
CA LYS A 113 -10.16 37.51 6.65
C LYS A 113 -9.36 36.23 6.90
N ILE A 114 -8.72 35.66 5.88
CA ILE A 114 -8.03 34.38 5.99
C ILE A 114 -6.55 34.55 5.71
N VAL A 115 -5.73 34.05 6.61
CA VAL A 115 -4.26 34.08 6.51
C VAL A 115 -3.67 32.70 6.60
N PHE A 116 -2.65 32.45 5.77
CA PHE A 116 -1.82 31.25 5.82
C PHE A 116 -0.40 31.67 6.26
N PRO A 117 -0.08 31.56 7.56
CA PRO A 117 1.12 32.16 8.10
C PRO A 117 2.43 31.51 7.70
N ALA A 118 2.43 30.22 7.36
CA ALA A 118 3.67 29.49 7.10
C ALA A 118 3.64 28.72 5.77
N SER A 119 3.21 27.47 5.78
CA SER A 119 3.30 26.57 4.62
C SER A 119 2.33 26.95 3.52
N GLN A 120 2.78 26.87 2.27
CA GLN A 120 1.92 27.06 1.10
C GLN A 120 1.27 25.75 0.62
N ASN A 121 1.79 24.60 1.06
CA ASN A 121 1.34 23.27 0.65
C ASN A 121 1.33 22.32 1.85
N THR A 122 0.41 21.36 1.83
CA THR A 122 0.43 20.21 2.73
C THR A 122 0.35 18.91 1.91
N ARG A 123 1.02 17.85 2.39
CA ARG A 123 0.96 16.53 1.78
C ARG A 123 -0.17 15.73 2.42
N VAL A 124 -1.16 15.38 1.64
CA VAL A 124 -2.30 14.57 2.09
C VAL A 124 -2.05 13.12 1.74
N GLN A 125 -2.08 12.24 2.73
CA GLN A 125 -1.95 10.79 2.57
C GLN A 125 -3.25 10.12 2.98
N ARG A 126 -3.65 9.06 2.28
CA ARG A 126 -4.79 8.26 2.72
C ARG A 126 -4.31 7.15 3.65
N ALA A 127 -4.96 7.03 4.81
CA ALA A 127 -4.73 5.91 5.72
C ALA A 127 -4.87 4.58 4.98
N ALA A 128 -3.90 3.71 5.12
CA ALA A 128 -3.85 2.45 4.41
C ALA A 128 -3.37 1.32 5.31
N LEU A 129 -3.91 0.12 5.04
CA LEU A 129 -3.36 -1.13 5.52
C LEU A 129 -2.38 -1.65 4.47
N LYS A 130 -1.16 -1.93 4.87
CA LYS A 130 -0.12 -2.52 4.02
C LYS A 130 -0.18 -4.04 4.13
N ILE A 131 -0.37 -4.72 3.01
CA ILE A 131 -0.24 -6.17 2.88
C ILE A 131 1.11 -6.44 2.21
N PRO A 132 2.10 -7.03 2.91
CA PRO A 132 3.40 -7.33 2.32
C PRO A 132 3.26 -8.32 1.16
N GLY A 133 3.98 -8.07 0.06
CA GLY A 133 3.96 -8.95 -1.11
C GLY A 133 4.42 -10.38 -0.79
N LYS A 134 5.35 -10.54 0.17
CA LYS A 134 5.80 -11.85 0.65
C LYS A 134 4.66 -12.68 1.27
N ASP A 135 3.72 -12.04 1.97
CA ASP A 135 2.60 -12.73 2.62
C ASP A 135 1.59 -13.18 1.56
N ILE A 136 1.43 -12.39 0.49
CA ILE A 136 0.64 -12.75 -0.69
C ILE A 136 1.25 -13.98 -1.38
N ASP A 137 2.56 -13.95 -1.63
CA ASP A 137 3.28 -15.06 -2.25
C ASP A 137 3.15 -16.35 -1.41
N GLN A 138 3.30 -16.24 -0.08
CA GLN A 138 3.16 -17.37 0.83
C GLN A 138 1.73 -17.94 0.85
N SER A 139 0.71 -17.08 0.84
CA SER A 139 -0.70 -17.51 0.78
C SER A 139 -0.99 -18.30 -0.48
N VAL A 140 -0.42 -17.88 -1.63
CA VAL A 140 -0.57 -18.63 -2.89
C VAL A 140 0.16 -19.98 -2.82
N LEU A 141 1.37 -20.02 -2.26
CA LEU A 141 2.12 -21.28 -2.12
C LEU A 141 1.38 -22.27 -1.22
N ASN A 142 0.83 -21.82 -0.11
CA ASN A 142 0.03 -22.65 0.81
C ASN A 142 -1.22 -23.18 0.11
N HIS A 143 -1.95 -22.31 -0.60
CA HIS A 143 -3.12 -22.70 -1.38
C HIS A 143 -2.79 -23.76 -2.45
N ILE A 144 -1.62 -23.64 -3.13
CA ILE A 144 -1.16 -24.64 -4.09
C ILE A 144 -0.86 -25.97 -3.39
N GLN A 145 -0.17 -25.94 -2.25
CA GLN A 145 0.15 -27.16 -1.50
C GLN A 145 -1.12 -27.89 -1.03
N GLU A 146 -2.12 -27.15 -0.56
CA GLU A 146 -3.42 -27.70 -0.18
C GLU A 146 -4.17 -28.30 -1.38
N ALA A 147 -4.26 -27.55 -2.49
CA ALA A 147 -4.97 -27.98 -3.70
C ALA A 147 -4.32 -29.19 -4.39
N TYR A 148 -3.03 -29.42 -4.17
CA TYR A 148 -2.27 -30.55 -4.71
C TYR A 148 -1.84 -31.53 -3.61
N SER A 149 -2.61 -31.61 -2.53
CA SER A 149 -2.36 -32.55 -1.43
C SER A 149 -2.25 -34.00 -1.98
N GLY A 150 -1.22 -34.71 -1.56
CA GLY A 150 -0.95 -36.06 -2.04
C GLY A 150 -0.18 -36.17 -3.38
N MET A 151 0.11 -35.03 -4.03
CA MET A 151 0.94 -34.98 -5.24
C MET A 151 2.37 -34.54 -4.92
N ASP A 152 3.35 -35.12 -5.60
CA ASP A 152 4.75 -34.71 -5.48
C ASP A 152 5.00 -33.47 -6.34
N ILE A 153 4.87 -32.30 -5.72
CA ILE A 153 5.02 -31.01 -6.39
C ILE A 153 6.12 -30.15 -5.77
N LYS A 154 6.70 -29.27 -6.59
CA LYS A 154 7.59 -28.18 -6.12
C LYS A 154 7.12 -26.86 -6.75
N PRO A 155 6.22 -26.12 -6.07
CA PRO A 155 5.76 -24.83 -6.55
C PRO A 155 6.82 -23.75 -6.30
N ARG A 156 6.88 -22.75 -7.17
CA ARG A 156 7.69 -21.54 -7.00
C ARG A 156 6.99 -20.33 -7.57
N ILE A 157 7.21 -19.19 -6.95
CA ILE A 157 6.81 -17.88 -7.46
C ILE A 157 7.82 -17.45 -8.54
N LEU A 158 7.32 -16.95 -9.67
CA LEU A 158 8.18 -16.52 -10.78
C LEU A 158 8.70 -15.09 -10.63
N ALA A 159 7.90 -14.23 -10.00
CA ALA A 159 8.27 -12.85 -9.70
C ALA A 159 7.66 -12.45 -8.35
N LYS A 160 8.47 -11.85 -7.48
CA LYS A 160 8.02 -11.36 -6.17
C LYS A 160 6.84 -10.38 -6.33
N THR A 161 5.78 -10.61 -5.59
CA THR A 161 4.64 -9.71 -5.54
C THR A 161 5.02 -8.42 -4.81
N ARG A 162 4.53 -7.30 -5.30
CA ARG A 162 4.71 -6.00 -4.63
C ARG A 162 3.73 -5.88 -3.46
N ASP A 163 4.12 -5.04 -2.49
CA ASP A 163 3.22 -4.67 -1.40
C ASP A 163 1.92 -4.08 -1.93
N VAL A 164 0.82 -4.45 -1.30
CA VAL A 164 -0.53 -3.96 -1.61
C VAL A 164 -0.99 -3.06 -0.50
N PHE A 165 -1.55 -1.92 -0.87
CA PHE A 165 -2.12 -0.97 0.07
C PHE A 165 -3.64 -0.93 -0.13
N LEU A 166 -4.38 -1.18 0.95
CA LEU A 166 -5.84 -1.19 0.99
C LEU A 166 -6.35 -0.12 1.96
N PRO A 167 -7.58 0.37 1.81
CA PRO A 167 -8.22 1.20 2.84
C PRO A 167 -8.24 0.45 4.18
N ARG A 168 -8.31 1.18 5.30
CA ARG A 168 -8.59 0.57 6.60
C ARG A 168 -9.99 -0.04 6.61
N GLY A 169 -10.13 -1.19 7.26
CA GLY A 169 -11.36 -1.95 7.37
C GLY A 169 -11.07 -3.44 7.56
N GLU A 170 -12.09 -4.26 7.61
CA GLU A 170 -11.97 -5.72 7.68
C GLU A 170 -11.55 -6.26 6.31
N VAL A 171 -10.34 -6.81 6.24
CA VAL A 171 -9.76 -7.33 4.99
C VAL A 171 -10.03 -8.82 4.87
N SER A 172 -10.60 -9.21 3.74
CA SER A 172 -10.72 -10.60 3.31
C SER A 172 -10.11 -10.78 1.92
N TYR A 173 -9.76 -12.00 1.57
CA TYR A 173 -9.31 -12.32 0.22
C TYR A 173 -9.75 -13.72 -0.21
N ARG A 174 -9.82 -13.93 -1.52
CA ARG A 174 -10.01 -15.25 -2.14
C ARG A 174 -8.96 -15.47 -3.22
N ILE A 175 -8.54 -16.72 -3.40
CA ILE A 175 -7.56 -17.12 -4.40
C ILE A 175 -8.26 -17.85 -5.50
N LEU A 176 -8.06 -17.41 -6.74
CA LEU A 176 -8.64 -18.00 -7.94
C LEU A 176 -7.52 -18.42 -8.89
N LYS A 177 -7.57 -19.65 -9.37
CA LYS A 177 -6.70 -20.10 -10.46
C LYS A 177 -7.22 -19.55 -11.78
N LYS A 178 -6.36 -18.89 -12.56
CA LYS A 178 -6.70 -18.35 -13.88
C LYS A 178 -6.28 -19.32 -14.99
N GLY A 179 -7.13 -19.48 -15.98
CA GLY A 179 -6.86 -20.27 -17.18
C GLY A 179 -7.94 -21.31 -17.48
N ARG A 180 -8.15 -21.60 -18.77
CA ARG A 180 -9.15 -22.58 -19.23
C ARG A 180 -8.67 -24.03 -19.10
N HIS A 181 -7.35 -24.25 -19.11
CA HIS A 181 -6.77 -25.59 -19.01
C HIS A 181 -6.06 -25.74 -17.66
N LEU A 182 -6.69 -26.50 -16.79
CA LEU A 182 -6.18 -26.85 -15.48
C LEU A 182 -5.10 -27.95 -15.63
N LYS A 183 -3.97 -27.64 -16.27
CA LYS A 183 -2.82 -28.55 -16.21
C LYS A 183 -2.39 -28.66 -14.75
N GLU A 184 -2.06 -29.87 -14.33
CA GLU A 184 -1.60 -30.14 -12.96
C GLU A 184 -0.26 -29.48 -12.67
N GLY A 185 0.64 -29.37 -13.67
CA GLY A 185 1.96 -28.76 -13.56
C GLY A 185 2.21 -27.61 -14.54
N GLY A 186 3.41 -27.04 -14.49
CA GLY A 186 3.89 -25.99 -15.39
C GLY A 186 3.52 -24.56 -14.95
N TYR A 187 3.43 -23.65 -15.92
CA TYR A 187 3.11 -22.25 -15.69
C TYR A 187 1.64 -22.06 -15.33
N GLN A 188 1.39 -21.40 -14.21
CA GLN A 188 0.05 -21.10 -13.72
C GLN A 188 -0.01 -19.66 -13.18
N THR A 189 -1.19 -19.06 -13.25
CA THR A 189 -1.44 -17.75 -12.66
C THR A 189 -2.58 -17.88 -11.66
N TYR A 190 -2.34 -17.42 -10.45
CA TYR A 190 -3.35 -17.27 -9.41
C TYR A 190 -3.68 -15.79 -9.26
N GLU A 191 -4.91 -15.46 -8.97
CA GLU A 191 -5.36 -14.10 -8.73
C GLU A 191 -5.93 -14.03 -7.32
N LEU A 192 -5.33 -13.17 -6.48
CA LEU A 192 -5.91 -12.84 -5.19
C LEU A 192 -6.85 -11.65 -5.37
N GLU A 193 -8.11 -11.84 -5.02
CA GLU A 193 -9.10 -10.77 -4.95
C GLU A 193 -9.25 -10.33 -3.50
N PHE A 194 -8.80 -9.13 -3.20
CA PHE A 194 -8.95 -8.50 -1.88
C PHE A 194 -10.26 -7.73 -1.80
N SER A 195 -10.95 -7.88 -0.68
CA SER A 195 -12.14 -7.11 -0.30
C SER A 195 -11.90 -6.42 1.03
N VAL A 196 -12.49 -5.24 1.21
CA VAL A 196 -12.50 -4.49 2.47
C VAL A 196 -13.95 -4.21 2.82
N ASP A 197 -14.38 -4.58 4.02
CA ASP A 197 -15.77 -4.49 4.48
C ASP A 197 -16.76 -5.10 3.46
N GLY A 198 -16.38 -6.27 2.92
CA GLY A 198 -17.15 -7.00 1.91
C GLY A 198 -17.14 -6.41 0.49
N LYS A 199 -16.51 -5.26 0.26
CA LYS A 199 -16.43 -4.61 -1.06
C LYS A 199 -15.15 -5.01 -1.79
N PRO A 200 -15.22 -5.50 -3.04
CA PRO A 200 -14.03 -5.79 -3.84
C PRO A 200 -13.18 -4.54 -4.06
N MET A 201 -11.89 -4.62 -3.74
CA MET A 201 -10.96 -3.49 -3.81
C MET A 201 -9.83 -3.70 -4.81
N ARG A 202 -9.21 -4.87 -4.82
CA ARG A 202 -8.03 -5.10 -5.64
C ARG A 202 -7.86 -6.55 -6.03
N LYS A 203 -7.40 -6.76 -7.27
CA LYS A 203 -6.96 -8.05 -7.80
C LYS A 203 -5.44 -8.04 -8.00
N VAL A 204 -4.79 -9.09 -7.54
CA VAL A 204 -3.33 -9.22 -7.59
C VAL A 204 -2.99 -10.54 -8.29
N PRO A 205 -2.46 -10.51 -9.53
CA PRO A 205 -2.02 -11.71 -10.20
C PRO A 205 -0.66 -12.16 -9.66
N VAL A 206 -0.55 -13.44 -9.33
CA VAL A 206 0.69 -14.10 -8.91
C VAL A 206 1.02 -15.19 -9.89
N ARG A 207 2.16 -15.07 -10.56
CA ARG A 207 2.65 -16.05 -11.54
C ARG A 207 3.49 -17.09 -10.85
N THR A 208 3.17 -18.35 -11.08
CA THR A 208 3.82 -19.50 -10.46
C THR A 208 4.29 -20.49 -11.51
N TYR A 209 5.22 -21.34 -11.11
CA TYR A 209 5.60 -22.52 -11.86
C TYR A 209 5.58 -23.73 -10.91
N ILE A 210 4.85 -24.77 -11.28
CA ILE A 210 4.70 -25.98 -10.47
C ILE A 210 5.43 -27.12 -11.19
N LYS A 211 6.55 -27.58 -10.60
CA LYS A 211 7.14 -28.85 -11.02
C LYS A 211 6.29 -29.97 -10.45
N LEU A 212 5.83 -30.85 -11.32
CA LEU A 212 5.06 -32.05 -10.95
C LEU A 212 5.92 -33.28 -11.24
N TYR A 213 6.09 -34.08 -10.21
CA TYR A 213 6.80 -35.35 -10.33
C TYR A 213 5.80 -36.52 -10.24
N LYS A 214 6.00 -37.51 -11.09
CA LYS A 214 5.28 -38.77 -11.03
C LYS A 214 6.26 -39.93 -11.25
N ASP A 215 5.94 -41.07 -10.71
CA ASP A 215 6.61 -42.29 -11.07
C ASP A 215 6.07 -42.73 -12.44
N VAL A 216 6.96 -42.80 -13.41
CA VAL A 216 6.64 -43.17 -14.79
C VAL A 216 7.43 -44.41 -15.14
N VAL A 217 6.87 -45.22 -16.06
CA VAL A 217 7.54 -46.39 -16.62
C VAL A 217 8.31 -45.96 -17.86
N ILE A 218 9.58 -46.33 -17.92
CA ILE A 218 10.48 -46.06 -19.05
C ILE A 218 11.14 -47.35 -19.53
N ALA A 219 11.60 -47.33 -20.78
CA ALA A 219 12.44 -48.44 -21.30
C ALA A 219 13.81 -48.38 -20.62
N LYS A 220 14.29 -49.51 -20.11
CA LYS A 220 15.62 -49.69 -19.52
C LYS A 220 16.70 -49.66 -20.61
N ASP A 221 16.48 -50.44 -21.67
CA ASP A 221 17.33 -50.56 -22.82
C ASP A 221 16.51 -50.36 -24.11
N THR A 222 17.16 -50.44 -25.29
CA THR A 222 16.45 -50.31 -26.56
C THR A 222 15.51 -51.49 -26.76
N ILE A 223 14.20 -51.24 -26.91
CA ILE A 223 13.20 -52.24 -27.25
C ILE A 223 12.97 -52.18 -28.77
N LYS A 224 13.19 -53.31 -29.47
CA LYS A 224 13.00 -53.38 -30.93
C LYS A 224 11.51 -53.36 -31.27
N ALA A 225 11.20 -52.99 -32.53
CA ALA A 225 9.84 -53.17 -33.05
C ALA A 225 9.46 -54.65 -33.02
N ASP A 226 8.17 -54.93 -32.83
CA ASP A 226 7.57 -56.25 -32.73
C ASP A 226 8.01 -57.09 -31.51
N HIS A 227 8.82 -56.53 -30.60
CA HIS A 227 9.17 -57.19 -29.34
C HIS A 227 8.00 -57.09 -28.32
N VAL A 228 7.76 -58.19 -27.59
CA VAL A 228 6.77 -58.23 -26.49
C VAL A 228 7.42 -57.65 -25.23
N ILE A 229 6.87 -56.59 -24.71
CA ILE A 229 7.43 -55.88 -23.56
C ILE A 229 7.26 -56.71 -22.28
N GLY A 230 8.38 -57.05 -21.67
CA GLY A 230 8.45 -57.77 -20.40
C GLY A 230 8.89 -56.91 -19.23
N GLU A 231 8.85 -57.45 -18.00
CA GLU A 231 9.29 -56.75 -16.80
C GLU A 231 10.77 -56.34 -16.85
N ALA A 232 11.61 -57.17 -17.52
CA ALA A 232 13.04 -56.89 -17.66
C ALA A 232 13.36 -55.70 -18.56
N ASP A 233 12.44 -55.32 -19.46
CA ASP A 233 12.61 -54.24 -20.42
C ASP A 233 12.30 -52.86 -19.85
N ILE A 234 11.64 -52.79 -18.70
CA ILE A 234 11.07 -51.55 -18.12
C ILE A 234 11.64 -51.21 -16.76
N LEU A 235 11.62 -49.93 -16.44
CA LEU A 235 12.04 -49.42 -15.15
C LEU A 235 11.05 -48.32 -14.70
N LYS A 236 10.63 -48.37 -13.44
CA LYS A 236 9.83 -47.30 -12.83
C LYS A 236 10.74 -46.24 -12.22
N VAL A 237 10.60 -44.99 -12.68
CA VAL A 237 11.46 -43.88 -12.25
C VAL A 237 10.64 -42.64 -11.96
N ARG A 238 11.06 -41.88 -10.93
CA ARG A 238 10.47 -40.60 -10.62
C ARG A 238 10.95 -39.54 -11.63
N ARG A 239 10.02 -39.00 -12.44
CA ARG A 239 10.31 -37.98 -13.46
C ARG A 239 9.47 -36.73 -13.27
N ASN A 240 10.03 -35.62 -13.72
CA ASN A 240 9.27 -34.40 -13.85
C ASN A 240 8.40 -34.46 -15.10
N VAL A 241 7.06 -34.43 -14.92
CA VAL A 241 6.08 -34.63 -16.01
C VAL A 241 5.40 -33.33 -16.46
N ASP A 242 5.72 -32.18 -15.84
CA ASP A 242 5.07 -30.90 -16.18
C ASP A 242 5.31 -30.42 -17.61
N ARG A 243 6.37 -30.91 -18.27
CA ARG A 243 6.73 -30.63 -19.67
C ARG A 243 6.60 -31.85 -20.61
N MET A 244 6.26 -32.97 -20.05
CA MET A 244 6.13 -34.18 -20.86
C MET A 244 4.87 -34.12 -21.75
N PRO A 245 4.87 -34.82 -22.91
CA PRO A 245 3.64 -35.08 -23.66
C PRO A 245 2.61 -35.73 -22.75
N SER A 246 1.35 -35.54 -23.03
CA SER A 246 0.22 -36.07 -22.22
C SER A 246 0.14 -37.61 -22.17
N LYS A 247 1.02 -38.31 -22.86
CA LYS A 247 1.04 -39.78 -22.96
C LYS A 247 2.31 -40.34 -22.32
N TYR A 248 2.31 -40.46 -21.01
CA TYR A 248 3.28 -41.25 -20.27
C TYR A 248 2.55 -42.32 -19.47
N VAL A 249 3.22 -43.44 -19.26
CA VAL A 249 2.69 -44.60 -18.54
C VAL A 249 3.11 -44.51 -17.08
N THR A 250 2.17 -44.65 -16.16
CA THR A 250 2.43 -44.68 -14.72
C THR A 250 2.29 -46.05 -14.10
N ASP A 251 1.53 -46.94 -14.76
CA ASP A 251 1.37 -48.33 -14.34
C ASP A 251 2.02 -49.26 -15.34
N ALA A 252 2.92 -50.14 -14.88
CA ALA A 252 3.57 -51.15 -15.71
C ALA A 252 2.57 -52.13 -16.35
N GLN A 253 1.46 -52.42 -15.65
CA GLN A 253 0.42 -53.33 -16.17
C GLN A 253 -0.21 -52.82 -17.47
N ASP A 254 -0.20 -51.52 -17.70
CA ASP A 254 -0.73 -50.92 -18.93
C ASP A 254 0.06 -51.28 -20.18
N ILE A 255 1.32 -51.74 -20.04
CA ILE A 255 2.21 -52.02 -21.18
C ILE A 255 2.80 -53.43 -21.18
N LEU A 256 2.81 -54.12 -20.05
CA LEU A 256 3.29 -55.50 -19.99
C LEU A 256 2.50 -56.41 -20.93
N GLY A 257 3.23 -57.25 -21.70
CA GLY A 257 2.64 -58.16 -22.68
C GLY A 257 2.19 -57.51 -23.99
N LYS A 258 2.32 -56.15 -24.11
CA LYS A 258 2.04 -55.48 -25.38
C LYS A 258 3.24 -55.54 -26.32
N VAL A 259 2.98 -55.46 -27.62
CA VAL A 259 3.99 -55.46 -28.66
C VAL A 259 4.42 -54.02 -28.99
N ALA A 260 5.70 -53.75 -29.04
CA ALA A 260 6.22 -52.45 -29.43
C ALA A 260 5.97 -52.20 -30.91
N SER A 261 5.18 -51.19 -31.25
CA SER A 261 4.86 -50.84 -32.65
C SER A 261 6.00 -50.13 -33.39
N ARG A 262 7.03 -49.72 -32.68
CA ARG A 262 8.24 -49.06 -33.17
C ARG A 262 9.40 -49.32 -32.21
N VAL A 263 10.60 -48.98 -32.64
CA VAL A 263 11.74 -48.98 -31.73
C VAL A 263 11.51 -47.94 -30.60
N ILE A 264 11.69 -48.36 -29.35
CA ILE A 264 11.63 -47.52 -28.15
C ILE A 264 13.05 -47.38 -27.61
N ASN A 265 13.50 -46.14 -27.45
CA ASN A 265 14.85 -45.89 -26.98
C ASN A 265 14.96 -45.96 -25.45
N PRO A 266 16.17 -46.17 -24.89
CA PRO A 266 16.38 -46.12 -23.46
C PRO A 266 15.92 -44.80 -22.88
N ASN A 267 15.29 -44.88 -21.73
CA ASN A 267 14.69 -43.70 -21.02
C ASN A 267 13.45 -43.04 -21.70
N GLU A 268 12.94 -43.63 -22.79
CA GLU A 268 11.69 -43.25 -23.42
C GLU A 268 10.47 -43.76 -22.66
#